data_17fd98be01f4640177f1062467ee9aaa
#
_entry.id   17fd98be01f4640177f1062467ee9aaa
#
_cell.length_a   1.000
_cell.length_b   1.000
_cell.length_c   1.000
_cell.angle_alpha   90.00
_cell.angle_beta   90.00
_cell.angle_gamma   90.00
#
_symmetry.space_group_name_H-M   'P 1'
#
loop_
_entity.id
_entity.type
_entity.pdbx_description
1 polymer ?
#
loop_
_entity_poly.entity_id
_entity_poly.type
_entity_poly.pdbx_seq_one_letter_code
_entity_poly.pdbx_strand_id
1 'polypeptide(L)'
;MGANVGYCTVGGVTAKFSFNVIKNPVKSVSLYMTGGADSLTAGNDGYYAKKSDGSTYFRFIYNETKIRAKVVYTNGSTADYPIGELCAKLHGRLEISDTQKARPWAAGTVTLPAKINGISTSLTLKITGAIPPCNVGGLACVGSSDDLLTVSWDTDPSADGYTAEIYKGGQWVSLQASNSGDKATASAHALQGGSKYKFRVRAYRRSGSNTMYSDYAYISAYTLPSAVSGLKAGNSSASSVSLSWSKSSYADGYTAEIYKGGQWTKLTVSSGGNSASCTASSLQSGAKYKFRLRAYKNADGKILYSDYAYISAYTLINETVKFYKAEATKNTVTISWYKGSYDAYTAEVYKDGRWTKLTVTVGNGTAKCTATALQSGSAYKFRMKGYKKSGEDTLYSIYSYISVNTLK
;
A
#
# COMPACT_ATOMS: atom_id res chain seq x y z
N MET A 1 63.05 16.93 25.20
CA MET A 1 62.69 16.84 26.62
C MET A 1 63.10 18.16 27.25
N GLY A 2 62.17 19.00 27.65
CA GLY A 2 62.47 20.29 28.30
C GLY A 2 62.23 20.14 29.80
N ALA A 3 63.20 20.58 30.61
CA ALA A 3 62.97 20.70 32.03
C ALA A 3 61.93 21.81 32.28
N ASN A 4 60.82 21.49 32.91
CA ASN A 4 59.83 22.47 33.36
C ASN A 4 60.28 23.02 34.71
N VAL A 5 60.17 24.32 34.86
CA VAL A 5 60.54 25.03 36.10
C VAL A 5 59.25 25.53 36.73
N GLY A 6 58.96 25.11 37.96
CA GLY A 6 57.88 25.60 38.77
C GLY A 6 58.42 26.50 39.88
N TYR A 7 57.59 27.43 40.30
CA TYR A 7 57.88 28.30 41.48
C TYR A 7 56.75 28.10 42.51
N CYS A 8 57.12 27.93 43.72
CA CYS A 8 56.20 27.90 44.86
C CYS A 8 56.56 28.99 45.82
N THR A 9 55.60 29.84 46.19
CA THR A 9 55.80 30.93 47.15
C THR A 9 55.00 30.67 48.43
N VAL A 10 55.66 30.57 49.55
CA VAL A 10 55.03 30.42 50.89
C VAL A 10 55.64 31.42 51.80
N GLY A 11 54.85 32.24 52.49
CA GLY A 11 55.33 33.22 53.43
C GLY A 11 56.31 34.28 52.87
N GLY A 12 56.17 34.65 51.56
CA GLY A 12 57.02 35.60 50.90
C GLY A 12 58.33 35.03 50.35
N VAL A 13 58.66 33.77 50.61
CA VAL A 13 59.85 33.08 50.08
C VAL A 13 59.43 32.26 48.86
N THR A 14 60.06 32.54 47.70
CA THR A 14 59.81 31.81 46.47
C THR A 14 60.93 30.79 46.23
N ALA A 15 60.56 29.50 46.19
CA ALA A 15 61.49 28.42 45.83
C ALA A 15 61.24 28.01 44.37
N LYS A 16 62.37 27.84 43.68
CA LYS A 16 62.40 27.31 42.28
C LYS A 16 62.66 25.82 42.37
N PHE A 17 61.81 25.03 41.69
CA PHE A 17 62.07 23.62 41.54
C PHE A 17 61.99 23.22 40.04
N SER A 18 62.78 22.25 39.69
CA SER A 18 62.76 21.69 38.33
C SER A 18 62.14 20.32 38.38
N PHE A 19 61.24 20.08 37.46
CA PHE A 19 60.64 18.76 37.27
C PHE A 19 60.64 18.34 35.83
N ASN A 20 60.82 17.05 35.59
CA ASN A 20 60.67 16.50 34.28
C ASN A 20 59.27 15.99 34.13
N VAL A 21 58.53 16.53 33.17
CA VAL A 21 57.26 15.93 32.77
C VAL A 21 57.57 14.71 31.92
N ILE A 22 57.38 13.55 32.54
CA ILE A 22 57.46 12.28 31.75
C ILE A 22 56.13 12.16 31.01
N LYS A 23 56.19 12.41 29.72
CA LYS A 23 55.04 12.32 28.85
C LYS A 23 54.63 10.84 28.76
N ASN A 24 53.59 10.43 29.49
CA ASN A 24 52.96 9.13 29.46
C ASN A 24 53.93 7.93 29.68
N PRO A 25 54.29 7.64 30.91
CA PRO A 25 55.22 6.55 31.25
C PRO A 25 54.59 5.16 31.07
N VAL A 26 53.32 5.10 30.70
CA VAL A 26 52.58 3.84 30.52
C VAL A 26 52.95 3.21 29.22
N LYS A 27 53.44 1.97 29.27
CA LYS A 27 53.81 1.14 28.09
C LYS A 27 52.55 0.41 27.56
N SER A 28 51.78 -0.17 28.43
CA SER A 28 50.55 -0.88 28.05
C SER A 28 49.56 -0.93 29.20
N VAL A 29 48.26 -1.10 28.84
CA VAL A 29 47.17 -1.32 29.74
C VAL A 29 46.41 -2.56 29.31
N SER A 30 46.10 -3.46 30.25
CA SER A 30 45.20 -4.60 30.05
C SER A 30 44.00 -4.47 30.98
N LEU A 31 42.82 -4.48 30.42
CA LEU A 31 41.56 -4.36 31.21
C LEU A 31 40.99 -5.75 31.53
N TYR A 32 40.44 -5.88 32.75
CA TYR A 32 39.73 -7.05 33.19
C TYR A 32 38.62 -6.65 34.19
N MET A 33 37.67 -7.54 34.44
CA MET A 33 36.61 -7.32 35.40
C MET A 33 36.82 -8.21 36.65
N THR A 34 36.40 -7.71 37.82
CA THR A 34 36.53 -8.41 39.11
C THR A 34 35.18 -8.97 39.56
N GLY A 35 35.24 -9.94 40.50
CA GLY A 35 34.05 -10.48 41.15
C GLY A 35 33.13 -11.31 40.25
N GLY A 36 33.70 -11.97 39.21
CA GLY A 36 32.91 -12.75 38.23
C GLY A 36 32.12 -11.91 37.23
N ALA A 37 32.30 -10.59 37.23
CA ALA A 37 31.59 -9.66 36.38
C ALA A 37 32.10 -9.70 34.90
N ASP A 38 33.13 -10.48 34.60
CA ASP A 38 33.61 -10.81 33.27
C ASP A 38 32.70 -11.78 32.53
N SER A 39 31.73 -12.40 33.25
CA SER A 39 30.70 -13.26 32.64
C SER A 39 29.36 -12.55 32.68
N LEU A 40 28.85 -12.20 31.48
CA LEU A 40 27.55 -11.56 31.30
C LEU A 40 26.55 -12.58 30.76
N THR A 41 25.30 -12.51 31.27
CA THR A 41 24.19 -13.34 30.75
C THR A 41 23.46 -12.57 29.67
N ALA A 42 23.38 -13.13 28.48
CA ALA A 42 22.66 -12.54 27.39
C ALA A 42 21.17 -12.37 27.73
N GLY A 43 20.63 -11.19 27.41
CA GLY A 43 19.25 -10.83 27.74
C GLY A 43 19.05 -10.17 29.09
N ASN A 44 19.92 -10.47 30.11
CA ASN A 44 19.86 -9.83 31.44
C ASN A 44 20.85 -8.65 31.55
N ASP A 45 22.01 -8.78 30.91
CA ASP A 45 23.12 -7.82 31.05
C ASP A 45 23.33 -7.01 29.75
N GLY A 46 22.27 -6.75 29.01
CA GLY A 46 22.36 -5.96 27.78
C GLY A 46 20.99 -5.58 27.21
N TYR A 47 21.00 -4.58 26.34
CA TYR A 47 19.81 -4.13 25.63
C TYR A 47 20.15 -3.64 24.22
N TYR A 48 19.14 -3.59 23.35
CA TYR A 48 19.27 -3.00 22.04
C TYR A 48 19.08 -1.48 22.08
N ALA A 49 20.02 -0.74 21.51
CA ALA A 49 19.97 0.70 21.38
C ALA A 49 19.97 1.13 19.91
N LYS A 50 19.37 2.27 19.60
CA LYS A 50 19.43 2.88 18.25
C LYS A 50 20.56 3.89 18.16
N LYS A 51 21.27 3.91 17.03
CA LYS A 51 22.19 4.98 16.65
C LYS A 51 21.43 6.15 16.02
N SER A 52 22.13 7.27 15.86
CA SER A 52 21.59 8.44 15.16
C SER A 52 21.24 8.19 13.68
N ASP A 53 21.86 7.19 13.05
CA ASP A 53 21.57 6.74 11.70
C ASP A 53 20.37 5.78 11.58
N GLY A 54 19.69 5.51 12.74
CA GLY A 54 18.56 4.61 12.84
C GLY A 54 18.91 3.13 12.97
N SER A 55 20.17 2.74 12.79
CA SER A 55 20.62 1.35 12.97
C SER A 55 20.56 0.94 14.45
N THR A 56 20.30 -0.36 14.70
CA THR A 56 20.28 -0.92 16.05
C THR A 56 21.57 -1.65 16.36
N TYR A 57 21.98 -1.61 17.62
CA TYR A 57 23.10 -2.37 18.12
C TYR A 57 22.82 -2.86 19.53
N PHE A 58 23.45 -3.97 19.92
CA PHE A 58 23.36 -4.50 21.28
C PHE A 58 24.36 -3.77 22.17
N ARG A 59 23.91 -3.25 23.31
CA ARG A 59 24.72 -2.60 24.30
C ARG A 59 24.77 -3.43 25.57
N PHE A 60 25.98 -3.80 25.99
CA PHE A 60 26.16 -4.46 27.28
C PHE A 60 26.01 -3.47 28.43
N ILE A 61 25.35 -3.93 29.50
CA ILE A 61 25.32 -3.25 30.74
C ILE A 61 26.42 -3.88 31.60
N TYR A 62 27.54 -3.20 31.74
CA TYR A 62 28.59 -3.60 32.63
C TYR A 62 28.84 -2.49 33.65
N ASN A 63 29.17 -2.90 34.88
CA ASN A 63 29.46 -1.94 35.93
C ASN A 63 30.92 -1.49 35.83
N GLU A 64 31.15 -0.27 35.39
CA GLU A 64 32.49 0.30 35.27
C GLU A 64 33.30 0.24 36.55
N THR A 65 32.66 0.29 37.74
CA THR A 65 33.36 0.15 39.02
C THR A 65 34.02 -1.22 39.22
N LYS A 66 33.61 -2.23 38.45
CA LYS A 66 34.19 -3.58 38.46
C LYS A 66 35.35 -3.73 37.48
N ILE A 67 35.61 -2.74 36.62
CA ILE A 67 36.72 -2.77 35.69
C ILE A 67 38.01 -2.38 36.43
N ARG A 68 39.03 -3.21 36.27
CA ARG A 68 40.39 -2.94 36.73
C ARG A 68 41.33 -2.93 35.53
N ALA A 69 42.48 -2.25 35.73
CA ALA A 69 43.49 -2.08 34.73
C ALA A 69 44.84 -2.50 35.29
N LYS A 70 45.45 -3.53 34.68
CA LYS A 70 46.85 -3.86 34.90
C LYS A 70 47.70 -3.00 33.94
N VAL A 71 48.51 -2.15 34.52
CA VAL A 71 49.38 -1.18 33.83
C VAL A 71 50.79 -1.70 33.85
N VAL A 72 51.44 -1.65 32.69
CA VAL A 72 52.88 -1.88 32.57
C VAL A 72 53.53 -0.54 32.21
N TYR A 73 54.48 -0.10 32.97
CA TYR A 73 55.21 1.12 32.73
C TYR A 73 56.45 0.89 31.85
N THR A 74 57.00 1.93 31.26
CA THR A 74 58.16 1.86 30.39
C THR A 74 59.42 1.37 31.10
N ASN A 75 59.51 1.50 32.41
CA ASN A 75 60.59 0.97 33.25
C ASN A 75 60.41 -0.50 33.63
N GLY A 76 59.36 -1.18 33.13
CA GLY A 76 59.05 -2.57 33.41
C GLY A 76 58.23 -2.83 34.69
N SER A 77 58.01 -1.82 35.53
CA SER A 77 57.16 -1.97 36.70
C SER A 77 55.72 -2.15 36.34
N THR A 78 54.93 -2.79 37.19
CA THR A 78 53.48 -3.05 37.00
C THR A 78 52.69 -2.50 38.16
N ALA A 79 51.48 -2.05 37.89
CA ALA A 79 50.52 -1.67 38.91
C ALA A 79 49.11 -2.10 38.48
N ASP A 80 48.21 -2.24 39.44
CA ASP A 80 46.82 -2.59 39.22
C ASP A 80 45.92 -1.54 39.84
N TYR A 81 45.06 -0.94 39.01
CA TYR A 81 44.17 0.16 39.43
C TYR A 81 42.69 -0.14 39.16
N PRO A 82 41.80 0.32 40.02
CA PRO A 82 40.43 0.56 39.62
C PRO A 82 40.41 1.53 38.43
N ILE A 83 39.50 1.28 37.45
CA ILE A 83 39.49 2.07 36.21
C ILE A 83 39.32 3.57 36.44
N GLY A 84 38.48 3.97 37.39
CA GLY A 84 38.30 5.39 37.75
C GLY A 84 39.57 6.05 38.26
N GLU A 85 40.39 5.35 39.08
CA GLU A 85 41.67 5.85 39.53
C GLU A 85 42.70 5.99 38.41
N LEU A 86 42.77 5.00 37.48
CA LEU A 86 43.64 5.09 36.35
C LEU A 86 43.25 6.23 35.41
N CYS A 87 41.95 6.40 35.17
CA CYS A 87 41.45 7.50 34.34
C CYS A 87 41.82 8.86 34.94
N ALA A 88 41.72 9.02 36.24
CA ALA A 88 42.15 10.25 36.96
C ALA A 88 43.64 10.47 36.83
N LYS A 89 44.46 9.43 37.02
CA LYS A 89 45.92 9.50 36.89
C LYS A 89 46.39 9.85 35.49
N LEU A 90 45.66 9.37 34.45
CA LEU A 90 45.99 9.63 33.05
C LEU A 90 45.27 10.85 32.47
N HIS A 91 44.50 11.58 33.30
CA HIS A 91 43.70 12.72 32.84
C HIS A 91 42.80 12.39 31.62
N GLY A 92 42.25 11.16 31.57
CA GLY A 92 41.47 10.67 30.45
C GLY A 92 40.19 9.96 30.91
N ARG A 93 39.40 9.53 29.94
CA ARG A 93 38.20 8.70 30.15
C ARG A 93 38.44 7.32 29.55
N LEU A 94 37.78 6.31 30.13
CA LEU A 94 37.68 5.03 29.46
C LEU A 94 36.69 5.16 28.29
N GLU A 95 37.19 4.94 27.09
CA GLU A 95 36.40 4.84 25.85
C GLU A 95 36.38 3.38 25.44
N ILE A 96 35.22 2.72 25.52
CA ILE A 96 35.04 1.39 25.01
C ILE A 96 34.34 1.55 23.65
N SER A 97 35.01 1.11 22.61
CA SER A 97 34.46 1.13 21.27
C SER A 97 33.50 -0.05 21.13
N ASP A 98 32.22 0.24 21.21
CA ASP A 98 31.15 -0.70 20.89
C ASP A 98 31.00 -0.80 19.36
N THR A 99 32.09 -1.22 18.71
CA THR A 99 32.04 -1.40 17.27
C THR A 99 31.20 -2.63 16.90
N GLN A 100 30.33 -2.46 15.96
CA GLN A 100 29.37 -3.46 15.45
C GLN A 100 29.98 -4.82 15.07
N LYS A 101 31.30 -4.94 14.96
CA LYS A 101 32.01 -6.17 14.60
C LYS A 101 32.17 -7.17 15.75
N ALA A 102 32.00 -6.74 16.99
CA ALA A 102 32.15 -7.58 18.17
C ALA A 102 30.81 -7.93 18.84
N ARG A 103 29.80 -8.27 18.06
CA ARG A 103 28.48 -8.66 18.57
C ARG A 103 28.46 -10.12 18.91
N PRO A 104 28.35 -10.52 20.21
CA PRO A 104 28.16 -11.89 20.56
C PRO A 104 26.68 -12.25 20.35
N TRP A 105 26.41 -12.75 19.17
CA TRP A 105 25.08 -13.28 18.87
C TRP A 105 24.86 -14.67 19.51
N ALA A 106 25.92 -15.25 20.04
CA ALA A 106 25.91 -16.53 20.74
C ALA A 106 26.77 -16.48 21.99
N ALA A 107 26.62 -17.44 22.89
CA ALA A 107 27.54 -17.62 24.01
C ALA A 107 28.99 -17.74 23.50
N GLY A 108 29.91 -17.08 24.17
CA GLY A 108 31.31 -17.06 23.77
C GLY A 108 32.08 -15.92 24.40
N THR A 109 33.32 -15.75 23.97
CA THR A 109 34.18 -14.67 24.43
C THR A 109 34.14 -13.50 23.44
N VAL A 110 33.88 -12.30 23.92
CA VAL A 110 33.94 -11.07 23.13
C VAL A 110 35.04 -10.16 23.64
N THR A 111 35.82 -9.58 22.75
CA THR A 111 36.82 -8.59 23.08
C THR A 111 36.42 -7.22 22.53
N LEU A 112 36.17 -6.29 23.43
CA LEU A 112 35.77 -4.91 23.11
C LEU A 112 37.01 -4.03 23.04
N PRO A 113 37.33 -3.38 21.91
CA PRO A 113 38.39 -2.41 21.84
C PRO A 113 38.13 -1.25 22.80
N ALA A 114 39.15 -0.79 23.50
CA ALA A 114 39.05 0.32 24.42
C ALA A 114 40.23 1.26 24.29
N LYS A 115 40.07 2.51 24.76
CA LYS A 115 41.12 3.51 24.86
C LYS A 115 41.06 4.26 26.17
N ILE A 116 42.21 4.61 26.71
CA ILE A 116 42.31 5.49 27.87
C ILE A 116 43.39 6.54 27.52
N ASN A 117 42.98 7.80 27.39
CA ASN A 117 43.88 8.89 26.99
C ASN A 117 44.80 8.54 25.82
N GLY A 118 44.21 7.99 24.75
CA GLY A 118 44.96 7.60 23.51
C GLY A 118 45.70 6.25 23.60
N ILE A 119 45.82 5.62 24.76
CA ILE A 119 46.40 4.29 24.90
C ILE A 119 45.37 3.26 24.51
N SER A 120 45.62 2.51 23.47
CA SER A 120 44.76 1.43 23.00
C SER A 120 44.88 0.22 23.93
N THR A 121 43.74 -0.36 24.27
CA THR A 121 43.61 -1.56 25.08
C THR A 121 42.34 -2.34 24.65
N SER A 122 41.99 -3.38 25.37
CA SER A 122 40.75 -4.12 25.14
C SER A 122 40.19 -4.68 26.44
N LEU A 123 38.86 -4.83 26.51
CA LEU A 123 38.15 -5.51 27.58
C LEU A 123 37.57 -6.82 27.00
N THR A 124 37.95 -7.96 27.59
CA THR A 124 37.44 -9.28 27.19
C THR A 124 36.35 -9.70 28.19
N LEU A 125 35.19 -10.07 27.62
CA LEU A 125 34.02 -10.52 28.41
C LEU A 125 33.59 -11.89 27.91
N LYS A 126 33.15 -12.74 28.84
CA LYS A 126 32.53 -14.04 28.51
C LYS A 126 31.02 -13.87 28.53
N ILE A 127 30.37 -14.14 27.40
CA ILE A 127 28.91 -14.10 27.30
C ILE A 127 28.35 -15.49 27.53
N THR A 128 27.44 -15.63 28.47
CA THR A 128 26.70 -16.87 28.75
C THR A 128 25.27 -16.76 28.22
N GLY A 129 24.76 -17.83 27.66
CA GLY A 129 23.44 -17.85 27.01
C GLY A 129 23.44 -17.19 25.63
N ALA A 130 22.36 -17.38 24.93
CA ALA A 130 22.15 -16.82 23.60
C ALA A 130 21.31 -15.54 23.67
N ILE A 131 21.63 -14.54 22.84
CA ILE A 131 20.92 -13.26 22.77
C ILE A 131 19.74 -13.41 21.80
N PRO A 132 18.50 -13.08 22.19
CA PRO A 132 17.39 -13.07 21.25
C PRO A 132 17.64 -12.00 20.14
N PRO A 133 17.02 -12.14 18.95
CA PRO A 133 17.10 -11.13 17.91
C PRO A 133 16.41 -9.83 18.34
N CYS A 134 16.74 -8.71 17.69
CA CYS A 134 16.06 -7.44 17.89
C CYS A 134 14.57 -7.54 17.56
N ASN A 135 13.77 -6.71 18.20
CA ASN A 135 12.40 -6.48 17.75
C ASN A 135 12.38 -5.91 16.32
N VAL A 136 11.41 -6.35 15.55
CA VAL A 136 11.25 -5.90 14.15
C VAL A 136 10.98 -4.40 14.12
N GLY A 137 11.84 -3.66 13.40
CA GLY A 137 11.72 -2.24 13.14
C GLY A 137 11.20 -1.94 11.75
N GLY A 138 10.73 -0.71 11.50
CA GLY A 138 10.36 -0.24 10.17
C GLY A 138 9.19 -0.99 9.51
N LEU A 139 8.34 -1.69 10.28
CA LEU A 139 7.20 -2.44 9.74
C LEU A 139 6.18 -1.49 9.10
N ALA A 140 5.97 -1.63 7.80
CA ALA A 140 5.10 -0.79 6.99
C ALA A 140 4.37 -1.60 5.91
N CYS A 141 3.20 -1.13 5.47
CA CYS A 141 2.56 -1.63 4.26
C CYS A 141 3.15 -0.88 3.06
N VAL A 142 3.71 -1.61 2.12
CA VAL A 142 4.42 -1.06 0.94
C VAL A 142 3.73 -1.37 -0.39
N GLY A 143 2.75 -2.27 -0.39
CA GLY A 143 1.94 -2.60 -1.57
C GLY A 143 0.51 -2.93 -1.17
N SER A 144 -0.45 -2.42 -1.95
CA SER A 144 -1.87 -2.68 -1.76
C SER A 144 -2.58 -2.70 -3.11
N SER A 145 -3.32 -3.78 -3.38
CA SER A 145 -4.32 -3.87 -4.43
C SER A 145 -5.66 -4.27 -3.81
N ASP A 146 -6.63 -4.66 -4.61
CA ASP A 146 -7.93 -5.11 -4.11
C ASP A 146 -7.90 -6.54 -3.54
N ASP A 147 -6.87 -7.32 -3.84
CA ASP A 147 -6.70 -8.71 -3.36
C ASP A 147 -5.35 -9.01 -2.72
N LEU A 148 -4.45 -8.02 -2.66
CA LEU A 148 -3.07 -8.17 -2.20
C LEU A 148 -2.69 -7.09 -1.19
N LEU A 149 -1.98 -7.48 -0.14
CA LEU A 149 -1.24 -6.58 0.73
C LEU A 149 0.20 -7.09 0.89
N THR A 150 1.15 -6.19 0.76
CA THR A 150 2.57 -6.46 1.01
C THR A 150 3.05 -5.60 2.17
N VAL A 151 3.61 -6.24 3.18
CA VAL A 151 4.28 -5.57 4.30
C VAL A 151 5.79 -5.73 4.17
N SER A 152 6.54 -4.72 4.61
CA SER A 152 8.00 -4.77 4.69
C SER A 152 8.49 -4.32 6.06
N TRP A 153 9.70 -4.74 6.43
CA TRP A 153 10.37 -4.37 7.66
C TRP A 153 11.89 -4.37 7.49
N ASP A 154 12.59 -3.77 8.45
CA ASP A 154 14.05 -3.73 8.44
C ASP A 154 14.61 -5.11 8.80
N THR A 155 15.66 -5.53 8.07
CA THR A 155 16.38 -6.76 8.42
C THR A 155 17.27 -6.52 9.64
N ASP A 156 17.32 -7.51 10.53
CA ASP A 156 18.26 -7.56 11.65
C ASP A 156 19.37 -8.56 11.29
N PRO A 157 20.64 -8.12 11.21
CA PRO A 157 21.75 -9.03 10.94
C PRO A 157 21.95 -10.10 12.02
N SER A 158 21.27 -9.96 13.17
CA SER A 158 21.29 -10.95 14.24
C SER A 158 20.20 -12.01 14.12
N ALA A 159 19.24 -11.82 13.23
CA ALA A 159 18.17 -12.79 13.01
C ALA A 159 18.56 -13.82 11.94
N ASP A 160 18.19 -15.08 12.17
CA ASP A 160 18.28 -16.13 11.15
C ASP A 160 17.10 -16.06 10.18
N GLY A 161 16.02 -15.40 10.60
CA GLY A 161 14.84 -15.20 9.78
C GLY A 161 13.66 -14.58 10.53
N TYR A 162 12.49 -14.59 9.88
CA TYR A 162 11.28 -13.96 10.39
C TYR A 162 10.09 -14.89 10.29
N THR A 163 9.17 -14.77 11.24
CA THR A 163 7.80 -15.28 11.10
C THR A 163 6.88 -14.11 10.85
N ALA A 164 6.21 -14.10 9.69
CA ALA A 164 5.22 -13.13 9.32
C ALA A 164 3.84 -13.80 9.21
N GLU A 165 2.81 -13.17 9.71
CA GLU A 165 1.47 -13.75 9.73
C GLU A 165 0.42 -12.66 9.49
N ILE A 166 -0.69 -13.04 8.85
CA ILE A 166 -1.88 -12.23 8.66
C ILE A 166 -3.05 -12.81 9.46
N TYR A 167 -3.87 -11.97 10.06
CA TYR A 167 -5.12 -12.39 10.70
C TYR A 167 -6.25 -12.44 9.66
N LYS A 168 -6.69 -13.66 9.32
CA LYS A 168 -7.71 -13.92 8.30
C LYS A 168 -8.59 -15.10 8.74
N GLY A 169 -9.91 -14.97 8.60
CA GLY A 169 -10.84 -16.04 8.97
C GLY A 169 -10.80 -16.42 10.46
N GLY A 170 -10.56 -15.45 11.35
CA GLY A 170 -10.53 -15.70 12.81
C GLY A 170 -9.22 -16.26 13.34
N GLN A 171 -8.19 -16.45 12.50
CA GLN A 171 -6.90 -17.05 12.90
C GLN A 171 -5.71 -16.36 12.25
N TRP A 172 -4.52 -16.56 12.82
CA TRP A 172 -3.25 -16.14 12.24
C TRP A 172 -2.78 -17.16 11.20
N VAL A 173 -2.56 -16.70 9.97
CA VAL A 173 -2.10 -17.51 8.85
C VAL A 173 -0.68 -17.09 8.51
N SER A 174 0.24 -18.04 8.44
CA SER A 174 1.65 -17.80 8.12
C SER A 174 1.83 -17.32 6.69
N LEU A 175 2.76 -16.39 6.52
CA LEU A 175 3.18 -15.84 5.23
C LEU A 175 4.65 -16.18 4.99
N GLN A 176 5.00 -16.37 3.73
CA GLN A 176 6.40 -16.55 3.34
C GLN A 176 7.11 -15.20 3.40
N ALA A 177 8.14 -15.09 4.22
CA ALA A 177 9.02 -13.92 4.26
C ALA A 177 10.15 -14.07 3.23
N SER A 178 10.50 -12.97 2.57
CA SER A 178 11.62 -12.88 1.62
C SER A 178 12.51 -11.73 2.01
N ASN A 179 13.83 -11.95 2.05
CA ASN A 179 14.81 -10.93 2.37
C ASN A 179 15.42 -10.34 1.09
N SER A 180 15.57 -9.02 1.05
CA SER A 180 16.24 -8.29 -0.04
C SER A 180 17.03 -7.13 0.56
N GLY A 181 18.34 -7.33 0.68
CA GLY A 181 19.25 -6.33 1.27
C GLY A 181 18.91 -6.04 2.74
N ASP A 182 18.65 -4.77 3.04
CA ASP A 182 18.32 -4.26 4.37
C ASP A 182 16.82 -4.33 4.70
N LYS A 183 16.01 -4.86 3.79
CA LYS A 183 14.56 -5.06 3.95
C LYS A 183 14.16 -6.52 3.78
N ALA A 184 13.12 -6.90 4.52
CA ALA A 184 12.38 -8.13 4.30
C ALA A 184 10.92 -7.81 4.02
N THR A 185 10.24 -8.69 3.28
CA THR A 185 8.85 -8.51 2.86
C THR A 185 8.04 -9.79 3.03
N ALA A 186 6.74 -9.65 3.18
CA ALA A 186 5.78 -10.73 3.05
C ALA A 186 4.51 -10.22 2.38
N SER A 187 3.94 -11.05 1.50
CA SER A 187 2.73 -10.72 0.74
C SER A 187 1.60 -11.68 1.10
N ALA A 188 0.40 -11.13 1.25
CA ALA A 188 -0.83 -11.88 1.45
C ALA A 188 -1.73 -11.69 0.24
N HIS A 189 -2.17 -12.79 -0.37
CA HIS A 189 -2.99 -12.81 -1.58
C HIS A 189 -4.41 -13.31 -1.30
N ALA A 190 -5.28 -13.21 -2.30
CA ALA A 190 -6.68 -13.61 -2.25
C ALA A 190 -7.40 -12.99 -1.03
N LEU A 191 -7.20 -11.69 -0.87
CA LEU A 191 -7.84 -10.88 0.16
C LEU A 191 -9.14 -10.29 -0.38
N GLN A 192 -10.03 -9.91 0.54
CA GLN A 192 -11.25 -9.19 0.20
C GLN A 192 -10.95 -7.71 -0.01
N GLY A 193 -11.35 -7.16 -1.14
CA GLY A 193 -11.18 -5.75 -1.46
C GLY A 193 -11.92 -4.82 -0.48
N GLY A 194 -11.32 -3.68 -0.16
CA GLY A 194 -11.87 -2.69 0.77
C GLY A 194 -11.90 -3.14 2.24
N SER A 195 -11.12 -4.14 2.61
CA SER A 195 -11.12 -4.74 3.94
C SER A 195 -9.85 -4.44 4.73
N LYS A 196 -9.96 -4.36 6.06
CA LYS A 196 -8.85 -4.14 6.98
C LYS A 196 -8.29 -5.47 7.46
N TYR A 197 -6.97 -5.63 7.35
CA TYR A 197 -6.25 -6.80 7.84
C TYR A 197 -5.20 -6.40 8.87
N LYS A 198 -4.93 -7.30 9.81
CA LYS A 198 -3.85 -7.18 10.78
C LYS A 198 -2.72 -8.10 10.40
N PHE A 199 -1.49 -7.61 10.52
CA PHE A 199 -0.26 -8.39 10.35
C PHE A 199 0.52 -8.37 11.65
N ARG A 200 1.29 -9.42 11.89
CA ARG A 200 2.31 -9.47 12.92
C ARG A 200 3.58 -10.10 12.36
N VAL A 201 4.71 -9.59 12.80
CA VAL A 201 6.02 -10.06 12.39
C VAL A 201 6.94 -10.12 13.60
N ARG A 202 7.74 -11.17 13.72
CA ARG A 202 8.81 -11.27 14.69
C ARG A 202 10.05 -11.92 14.06
N ALA A 203 11.19 -11.55 14.56
CA ALA A 203 12.46 -12.18 14.21
C ALA A 203 12.66 -13.46 15.01
N TYR A 204 13.43 -14.39 14.47
CA TYR A 204 13.91 -15.55 15.23
C TYR A 204 15.40 -15.79 15.00
N ARG A 205 16.02 -16.47 16.00
CA ARG A 205 17.39 -16.99 15.96
C ARG A 205 17.43 -18.40 16.53
N ARG A 206 18.19 -19.25 15.89
CA ARG A 206 18.48 -20.60 16.33
C ARG A 206 19.79 -20.64 17.13
N SER A 207 19.77 -21.35 18.26
CA SER A 207 20.95 -21.61 19.08
C SER A 207 20.93 -23.07 19.49
N GLY A 208 21.66 -23.91 18.77
CA GLY A 208 21.56 -25.36 18.90
C GLY A 208 20.15 -25.84 18.54
N SER A 209 19.52 -26.60 19.43
CA SER A 209 18.12 -27.06 19.28
C SER A 209 17.06 -26.00 19.63
N ASN A 210 17.44 -24.89 20.22
CA ASN A 210 16.51 -23.87 20.69
C ASN A 210 16.30 -22.77 19.66
N THR A 211 15.05 -22.30 19.52
CA THR A 211 14.71 -21.10 18.74
C THR A 211 14.24 -20.00 19.69
N MET A 212 14.92 -18.86 19.61
CA MET A 212 14.57 -17.65 20.34
C MET A 212 13.84 -16.71 19.41
N TYR A 213 12.90 -15.95 19.94
CA TYR A 213 12.07 -15.01 19.22
C TYR A 213 12.16 -13.62 19.82
N SER A 214 12.04 -12.60 18.97
CA SER A 214 11.71 -11.26 19.43
C SER A 214 10.23 -11.17 19.78
N ASP A 215 9.81 -10.04 20.35
CA ASP A 215 8.40 -9.69 20.43
C ASP A 215 7.80 -9.50 19.04
N TYR A 216 6.47 -9.65 18.93
CA TYR A 216 5.76 -9.34 17.71
C TYR A 216 5.62 -7.83 17.51
N ALA A 217 5.97 -7.36 16.31
CA ALA A 217 5.54 -6.07 15.78
C ALA A 217 4.21 -6.24 15.05
N TYR A 218 3.31 -5.26 15.15
CA TYR A 218 1.95 -5.30 14.59
C TYR A 218 1.72 -4.13 13.66
N ILE A 219 0.98 -4.38 12.57
CA ILE A 219 0.46 -3.34 11.67
C ILE A 219 -0.93 -3.72 11.17
N SER A 220 -1.74 -2.72 10.86
CA SER A 220 -2.99 -2.90 10.14
C SER A 220 -2.92 -2.17 8.80
N ALA A 221 -3.47 -2.79 7.76
CA ALA A 221 -3.53 -2.22 6.43
C ALA A 221 -4.88 -2.54 5.76
N TYR A 222 -5.26 -1.73 4.79
CA TYR A 222 -6.46 -1.93 3.99
C TYR A 222 -6.08 -2.35 2.57
N THR A 223 -6.82 -3.31 2.02
CA THR A 223 -6.86 -3.53 0.56
C THR A 223 -7.57 -2.36 -0.11
N LEU A 224 -7.24 -2.09 -1.36
CA LEU A 224 -8.02 -1.16 -2.18
C LEU A 224 -9.43 -1.73 -2.42
N PRO A 225 -10.45 -0.89 -2.61
CA PRO A 225 -11.75 -1.37 -3.08
C PRO A 225 -11.59 -2.06 -4.44
N SER A 226 -12.35 -3.11 -4.68
CA SER A 226 -12.37 -3.75 -6.00
C SER A 226 -12.93 -2.81 -7.06
N ALA A 227 -12.48 -2.98 -8.29
CA ALA A 227 -12.94 -2.19 -9.43
C ALA A 227 -14.46 -2.31 -9.62
N VAL A 228 -15.06 -1.31 -10.21
CA VAL A 228 -16.51 -1.28 -10.50
C VAL A 228 -16.86 -2.41 -11.48
N SER A 229 -17.80 -3.27 -11.08
CA SER A 229 -18.29 -4.40 -11.87
C SER A 229 -19.70 -4.16 -12.41
N GLY A 230 -20.08 -4.87 -13.47
CA GLY A 230 -21.41 -4.77 -14.07
C GLY A 230 -21.74 -3.39 -14.66
N LEU A 231 -20.70 -2.59 -14.99
CA LEU A 231 -20.87 -1.27 -15.59
C LEU A 231 -21.47 -1.39 -16.98
N LYS A 232 -22.62 -0.73 -17.17
CA LYS A 232 -23.32 -0.69 -18.45
C LYS A 232 -23.99 0.65 -18.70
N ALA A 233 -24.14 1.00 -19.97
CA ALA A 233 -25.01 2.08 -20.37
C ALA A 233 -26.47 1.63 -20.23
N GLY A 234 -27.28 2.49 -19.61
CA GLY A 234 -28.71 2.34 -19.46
C GLY A 234 -29.47 3.11 -20.53
N ASN A 235 -30.57 3.73 -20.14
CA ASN A 235 -31.36 4.55 -21.04
C ASN A 235 -30.59 5.79 -21.50
N SER A 236 -30.61 6.04 -22.81
CA SER A 236 -30.12 7.26 -23.42
C SER A 236 -31.28 8.05 -24.04
N SER A 237 -31.17 9.37 -24.02
CA SER A 237 -32.01 10.28 -24.80
C SER A 237 -31.16 11.04 -25.81
N ALA A 238 -31.76 11.99 -26.49
CA ALA A 238 -31.00 12.91 -27.37
C ALA A 238 -30.05 13.85 -26.62
N SER A 239 -30.25 14.02 -25.30
CA SER A 239 -29.48 14.96 -24.47
C SER A 239 -28.96 14.37 -23.17
N SER A 240 -29.12 13.06 -22.95
CA SER A 240 -28.65 12.41 -21.73
C SER A 240 -28.22 10.97 -21.94
N VAL A 241 -27.32 10.50 -21.06
CA VAL A 241 -26.88 9.10 -20.95
C VAL A 241 -26.92 8.70 -19.48
N SER A 242 -27.58 7.59 -19.17
CA SER A 242 -27.56 6.99 -17.85
C SER A 242 -26.62 5.80 -17.83
N LEU A 243 -25.88 5.64 -16.74
CA LEU A 243 -25.02 4.48 -16.47
C LEU A 243 -25.51 3.79 -15.21
N SER A 244 -25.32 2.48 -15.14
CA SER A 244 -25.57 1.69 -13.95
C SER A 244 -24.48 0.64 -13.75
N TRP A 245 -24.25 0.24 -12.50
CA TRP A 245 -23.27 -0.78 -12.13
C TRP A 245 -23.66 -1.51 -10.86
N SER A 246 -23.01 -2.63 -10.59
CA SER A 246 -23.23 -3.41 -9.38
C SER A 246 -22.59 -2.72 -8.17
N LYS A 247 -23.32 -2.70 -7.05
CA LYS A 247 -22.83 -2.16 -5.80
C LYS A 247 -21.95 -3.18 -5.07
N SER A 248 -20.79 -2.77 -4.61
CA SER A 248 -19.92 -3.55 -3.74
C SER A 248 -20.27 -3.26 -2.28
N SER A 249 -20.43 -4.31 -1.45
CA SER A 249 -20.65 -4.18 -0.01
C SER A 249 -19.42 -3.66 0.74
N TYR A 250 -18.25 -3.69 0.11
CA TYR A 250 -16.96 -3.28 0.69
C TYR A 250 -16.51 -1.89 0.23
N ALA A 251 -17.28 -1.21 -0.61
CA ALA A 251 -17.06 0.18 -0.98
C ALA A 251 -17.99 1.09 -0.16
N ASP A 252 -17.50 2.25 0.26
CA ASP A 252 -18.33 3.26 0.92
C ASP A 252 -19.08 4.14 -0.08
N GLY A 253 -18.61 4.17 -1.34
CA GLY A 253 -19.27 4.88 -2.43
C GLY A 253 -18.48 4.84 -3.74
N TYR A 254 -18.91 5.69 -4.67
CA TYR A 254 -18.37 5.75 -6.02
C TYR A 254 -18.15 7.19 -6.47
N THR A 255 -17.16 7.38 -7.33
CA THR A 255 -17.01 8.59 -8.13
C THR A 255 -17.27 8.24 -9.60
N ALA A 256 -18.09 9.05 -10.28
CA ALA A 256 -18.37 8.92 -11.70
C ALA A 256 -18.05 10.24 -12.39
N GLU A 257 -17.47 10.16 -13.58
CA GLU A 257 -17.05 11.33 -14.35
C GLU A 257 -17.31 11.11 -15.84
N ILE A 258 -17.65 12.18 -16.55
CA ILE A 258 -17.79 12.25 -18.01
C ILE A 258 -16.65 13.09 -18.59
N TYR A 259 -16.09 12.67 -19.72
CA TYR A 259 -15.15 13.48 -20.49
C TYR A 259 -15.91 14.38 -21.46
N LYS A 260 -15.88 15.69 -21.20
CA LYS A 260 -16.58 16.72 -21.98
C LYS A 260 -15.75 18.00 -22.02
N GLY A 261 -15.64 18.62 -23.21
CA GLY A 261 -14.88 19.86 -23.34
C GLY A 261 -13.39 19.77 -22.98
N GLY A 262 -12.76 18.61 -23.24
CA GLY A 262 -11.34 18.40 -22.96
C GLY A 262 -11.01 18.01 -21.50
N GLN A 263 -12.02 17.89 -20.63
CA GLN A 263 -11.81 17.61 -19.21
C GLN A 263 -12.80 16.59 -18.63
N TRP A 264 -12.41 15.97 -17.51
CA TRP A 264 -13.28 15.08 -16.73
C TRP A 264 -14.13 15.91 -15.76
N THR A 265 -15.45 15.77 -15.86
CA THR A 265 -16.42 16.45 -15.01
C THR A 265 -17.17 15.43 -14.16
N LYS A 266 -17.27 15.69 -12.85
CA LYS A 266 -17.97 14.80 -11.90
C LYS A 266 -19.46 14.73 -12.19
N LEU A 267 -20.03 13.54 -11.98
CA LEU A 267 -21.46 13.26 -12.02
C LEU A 267 -21.97 12.90 -10.63
N THR A 268 -23.21 13.28 -10.36
CA THR A 268 -23.89 12.84 -9.14
C THR A 268 -24.21 11.36 -9.24
N VAL A 269 -23.82 10.60 -8.20
CA VAL A 269 -24.08 9.17 -8.09
C VAL A 269 -25.25 8.95 -7.16
N SER A 270 -26.21 8.13 -7.61
CA SER A 270 -27.32 7.62 -6.80
C SER A 270 -27.11 6.14 -6.53
N SER A 271 -27.32 5.71 -5.29
CA SER A 271 -27.20 4.31 -4.87
C SER A 271 -28.51 3.82 -4.29
N GLY A 272 -29.02 2.68 -4.76
CA GLY A 272 -30.22 2.05 -4.25
C GLY A 272 -30.16 0.52 -4.40
N GLY A 273 -30.58 -0.22 -3.39
CA GLY A 273 -30.52 -1.69 -3.41
C GLY A 273 -29.12 -2.22 -3.72
N ASN A 274 -29.03 -3.11 -4.70
CA ASN A 274 -27.79 -3.76 -5.14
C ASN A 274 -27.07 -3.05 -6.31
N SER A 275 -27.53 -1.86 -6.72
CA SER A 275 -26.96 -1.11 -7.83
C SER A 275 -26.71 0.34 -7.47
N ALA A 276 -25.81 0.95 -8.23
CA ALA A 276 -25.62 2.40 -8.25
C ALA A 276 -25.73 2.90 -9.69
N SER A 277 -26.01 4.18 -9.86
CA SER A 277 -26.23 4.80 -11.17
C SER A 277 -25.81 6.26 -11.18
N CYS A 278 -25.60 6.79 -12.38
CA CYS A 278 -25.49 8.23 -12.62
C CYS A 278 -26.11 8.57 -13.96
N THR A 279 -26.51 9.83 -14.12
CA THR A 279 -27.00 10.34 -15.39
C THR A 279 -26.24 11.62 -15.76
N ALA A 280 -25.68 11.62 -16.96
CA ALA A 280 -25.14 12.83 -17.57
C ALA A 280 -26.22 13.46 -18.45
N SER A 281 -26.45 14.76 -18.28
CA SER A 281 -27.46 15.55 -19.01
C SER A 281 -26.81 16.73 -19.76
N SER A 282 -27.61 17.45 -20.54
CA SER A 282 -27.17 18.58 -21.35
C SER A 282 -26.04 18.20 -22.32
N LEU A 283 -26.21 17.05 -22.96
CA LEU A 283 -25.30 16.47 -23.93
C LEU A 283 -25.77 16.82 -25.38
N GLN A 284 -24.83 16.80 -26.31
CA GLN A 284 -25.15 16.93 -27.74
C GLN A 284 -25.78 15.64 -28.26
N SER A 285 -26.77 15.77 -29.14
CA SER A 285 -27.44 14.67 -29.78
C SER A 285 -26.54 13.94 -30.77
N GLY A 286 -26.63 12.61 -30.79
CA GLY A 286 -25.86 11.74 -31.69
C GLY A 286 -24.35 11.75 -31.43
N ALA A 287 -23.93 12.07 -30.21
CA ALA A 287 -22.53 12.18 -29.85
C ALA A 287 -22.06 11.04 -28.94
N LYS A 288 -20.78 10.65 -29.07
CA LYS A 288 -20.10 9.68 -28.21
C LYS A 288 -19.45 10.36 -27.02
N TYR A 289 -19.68 9.83 -25.84
CA TYR A 289 -19.07 10.30 -24.61
C TYR A 289 -18.31 9.16 -23.94
N LYS A 290 -17.17 9.51 -23.33
CA LYS A 290 -16.38 8.61 -22.48
C LYS A 290 -16.71 8.88 -21.03
N PHE A 291 -16.83 7.82 -20.25
CA PHE A 291 -17.06 7.86 -18.82
C PHE A 291 -16.01 7.05 -18.10
N ARG A 292 -15.69 7.45 -16.87
CA ARG A 292 -14.90 6.65 -15.94
C ARG A 292 -15.51 6.68 -14.56
N LEU A 293 -15.40 5.54 -13.89
CA LEU A 293 -15.97 5.34 -12.56
C LEU A 293 -14.98 4.57 -11.71
N ARG A 294 -14.93 4.87 -10.43
CA ARG A 294 -14.19 4.08 -9.45
C ARG A 294 -14.91 4.05 -8.10
N ALA A 295 -14.69 2.97 -7.37
CA ALA A 295 -15.12 2.83 -5.99
C ALA A 295 -14.17 3.56 -5.04
N TYR A 296 -14.65 3.95 -3.85
CA TYR A 296 -13.80 4.43 -2.77
C TYR A 296 -14.16 3.79 -1.43
N LYS A 297 -13.15 3.76 -0.53
CA LYS A 297 -13.23 3.32 0.85
C LYS A 297 -12.60 4.35 1.76
N ASN A 298 -13.26 4.70 2.85
CA ASN A 298 -12.65 5.52 3.90
C ASN A 298 -11.92 4.60 4.88
N ALA A 299 -10.60 4.68 4.88
CA ALA A 299 -9.71 3.86 5.68
C ALA A 299 -9.03 4.73 6.74
N ASP A 300 -9.59 4.78 7.94
CA ASP A 300 -9.06 5.52 9.09
C ASP A 300 -8.74 7.00 8.75
N GLY A 301 -9.66 7.68 8.02
CA GLY A 301 -9.51 9.08 7.61
C GLY A 301 -8.83 9.31 6.27
N LYS A 302 -8.27 8.28 5.64
CA LYS A 302 -7.69 8.32 4.29
C LYS A 302 -8.67 7.68 3.28
N ILE A 303 -8.88 8.32 2.15
CA ILE A 303 -9.71 7.75 1.08
C ILE A 303 -8.84 6.90 0.17
N LEU A 304 -9.18 5.62 0.06
CA LEU A 304 -8.60 4.67 -0.88
C LEU A 304 -9.52 4.54 -2.09
N TYR A 305 -8.96 4.39 -3.28
CA TYR A 305 -9.71 4.27 -4.52
C TYR A 305 -9.35 2.98 -5.23
N SER A 306 -10.35 2.40 -5.91
CA SER A 306 -10.12 1.35 -6.90
C SER A 306 -9.52 1.94 -8.17
N ASP A 307 -9.07 1.07 -9.08
CA ASP A 307 -8.83 1.45 -10.46
C ASP A 307 -10.11 1.97 -11.12
N TYR A 308 -9.93 2.76 -12.19
CA TYR A 308 -11.05 3.26 -12.99
C TYR A 308 -11.59 2.17 -13.93
N ALA A 309 -12.91 1.99 -13.89
CA ALA A 309 -13.65 1.33 -14.96
C ALA A 309 -14.05 2.36 -16.01
N TYR A 310 -13.93 2.03 -17.29
CA TYR A 310 -14.22 2.92 -18.41
C TYR A 310 -15.35 2.36 -19.26
N ILE A 311 -16.21 3.26 -19.76
CA ILE A 311 -17.25 2.93 -20.74
C ILE A 311 -17.44 4.09 -21.70
N SER A 312 -17.84 3.79 -22.91
CA SER A 312 -18.33 4.81 -23.87
C SER A 312 -19.81 4.57 -24.14
N ALA A 313 -20.56 5.64 -24.27
CA ALA A 313 -21.97 5.58 -24.62
C ALA A 313 -22.36 6.75 -25.52
N TYR A 314 -23.47 6.60 -26.20
CA TYR A 314 -23.97 7.55 -27.18
C TYR A 314 -25.29 8.15 -26.72
N THR A 315 -25.49 9.43 -26.98
CA THR A 315 -26.84 10.02 -27.01
C THR A 315 -27.57 9.58 -28.27
N LEU A 316 -28.90 9.56 -28.20
CA LEU A 316 -29.72 9.31 -29.37
C LEU A 316 -29.64 10.47 -30.36
N ILE A 317 -29.87 10.18 -31.64
CA ILE A 317 -30.03 11.21 -32.66
C ILE A 317 -31.40 11.85 -32.45
N ASN A 318 -31.45 13.18 -32.33
CA ASN A 318 -32.68 13.96 -32.09
C ASN A 318 -33.46 14.17 -33.42
N GLU A 319 -33.64 13.09 -34.12
CA GLU A 319 -34.47 13.05 -35.33
C GLU A 319 -35.45 11.91 -35.20
N THR A 320 -36.63 12.07 -35.75
CA THR A 320 -37.68 11.07 -35.79
C THR A 320 -37.88 10.54 -37.22
N VAL A 321 -38.33 9.30 -37.32
CA VAL A 321 -38.79 8.76 -38.57
C VAL A 321 -40.09 9.46 -38.99
N LYS A 322 -40.13 10.03 -40.20
CA LYS A 322 -41.31 10.76 -40.70
C LYS A 322 -42.20 9.83 -41.51
N PHE A 323 -43.35 9.47 -40.94
CA PHE A 323 -44.37 8.69 -41.59
C PHE A 323 -45.04 9.49 -42.73
N TYR A 324 -45.38 8.82 -43.82
CA TYR A 324 -46.16 9.46 -44.89
C TYR A 324 -47.43 8.66 -45.21
N LYS A 325 -47.48 7.34 -44.97
CA LYS A 325 -48.61 6.51 -45.32
C LYS A 325 -48.80 5.36 -44.32
N ALA A 326 -50.06 5.05 -43.96
CA ALA A 326 -50.44 3.83 -43.27
C ALA A 326 -51.61 3.21 -44.02
N GLU A 327 -51.49 1.96 -44.39
CA GLU A 327 -52.55 1.18 -45.11
C GLU A 327 -52.94 -0.01 -44.24
N ALA A 328 -54.24 -0.23 -44.10
CA ALA A 328 -54.77 -1.33 -43.32
C ALA A 328 -55.76 -2.17 -44.12
N THR A 329 -55.74 -3.47 -43.87
CA THR A 329 -56.76 -4.42 -44.28
C THR A 329 -57.47 -4.97 -43.01
N LYS A 330 -58.29 -6.00 -43.14
CA LYS A 330 -58.87 -6.66 -41.96
C LYS A 330 -57.85 -7.32 -41.03
N ASN A 331 -56.73 -7.78 -41.58
CA ASN A 331 -55.73 -8.56 -40.82
C ASN A 331 -54.28 -8.13 -41.04
N THR A 332 -54.03 -7.01 -41.75
CA THR A 332 -52.71 -6.46 -41.97
C THR A 332 -52.65 -4.94 -41.76
N VAL A 333 -51.49 -4.42 -41.37
CA VAL A 333 -51.18 -2.99 -41.40
C VAL A 333 -49.79 -2.80 -42.00
N THR A 334 -49.71 -1.97 -43.05
CA THR A 334 -48.45 -1.54 -43.64
C THR A 334 -48.19 -0.08 -43.28
N ILE A 335 -47.04 0.19 -42.70
CA ILE A 335 -46.56 1.53 -42.40
C ILE A 335 -45.42 1.88 -43.36
N SER A 336 -45.50 3.04 -43.97
CA SER A 336 -44.46 3.59 -44.84
C SER A 336 -43.98 4.94 -44.35
N TRP A 337 -42.68 5.19 -44.49
CA TRP A 337 -42.03 6.43 -44.07
C TRP A 337 -40.94 6.87 -45.03
N TYR A 338 -40.56 8.14 -44.99
CA TYR A 338 -39.45 8.66 -45.78
C TYR A 338 -38.12 8.13 -45.29
N LYS A 339 -37.26 7.71 -46.22
CA LYS A 339 -35.89 7.31 -45.95
C LYS A 339 -35.07 8.58 -45.63
N GLY A 340 -35.01 9.02 -44.43
CA GLY A 340 -34.14 10.12 -44.02
C GLY A 340 -32.65 9.80 -44.16
N SER A 341 -31.81 10.41 -43.39
CA SER A 341 -30.33 10.25 -43.43
C SER A 341 -29.82 8.98 -42.74
N TYR A 342 -30.69 8.00 -42.49
CA TYR A 342 -30.36 6.75 -41.79
C TYR A 342 -29.90 5.66 -42.75
N ASP A 343 -28.99 4.80 -42.28
CA ASP A 343 -28.49 3.66 -43.01
C ASP A 343 -29.52 2.52 -43.07
N ALA A 344 -30.23 2.33 -41.95
CA ALA A 344 -31.31 1.35 -41.86
C ALA A 344 -32.28 1.66 -40.71
N TYR A 345 -33.29 0.80 -40.49
CA TYR A 345 -34.39 1.00 -39.55
C TYR A 345 -34.70 -0.26 -38.78
N THR A 346 -35.25 -0.08 -37.54
CA THR A 346 -35.97 -1.10 -36.82
C THR A 346 -37.44 -0.67 -36.74
N ALA A 347 -38.35 -1.61 -36.93
CA ALA A 347 -39.79 -1.40 -36.75
C ALA A 347 -40.37 -2.51 -35.92
N GLU A 348 -41.31 -2.17 -35.06
CA GLU A 348 -41.99 -3.10 -34.16
C GLU A 348 -43.47 -2.77 -34.04
N VAL A 349 -44.30 -3.79 -33.89
CA VAL A 349 -45.73 -3.67 -33.54
C VAL A 349 -45.96 -4.16 -32.12
N TYR A 350 -46.82 -3.47 -31.39
CA TYR A 350 -47.28 -3.91 -30.07
C TYR A 350 -48.48 -4.82 -30.23
N LYS A 351 -48.28 -6.11 -29.95
CA LYS A 351 -49.28 -7.18 -30.08
C LYS A 351 -49.11 -8.16 -28.93
N ASP A 352 -50.20 -8.65 -28.38
CA ASP A 352 -50.20 -9.65 -27.30
C ASP A 352 -49.35 -9.26 -26.09
N GLY A 353 -49.43 -7.98 -25.67
CA GLY A 353 -48.69 -7.45 -24.52
C GLY A 353 -47.20 -7.17 -24.73
N ARG A 354 -46.68 -7.36 -25.92
CA ARG A 354 -45.24 -7.19 -26.22
C ARG A 354 -44.98 -6.52 -27.57
N TRP A 355 -43.77 -5.93 -27.68
CA TRP A 355 -43.25 -5.40 -28.92
C TRP A 355 -42.63 -6.53 -29.74
N THR A 356 -43.17 -6.74 -30.97
CA THR A 356 -42.70 -7.76 -31.91
C THR A 356 -42.02 -7.08 -33.11
N LYS A 357 -40.79 -7.50 -33.46
CA LYS A 357 -40.06 -6.97 -34.57
C LYS A 357 -40.73 -7.26 -35.89
N LEU A 358 -40.65 -6.29 -36.82
CA LEU A 358 -41.12 -6.39 -38.20
C LEU A 358 -39.95 -6.30 -39.16
N THR A 359 -40.04 -7.02 -40.29
CA THR A 359 -39.11 -6.88 -41.41
C THR A 359 -39.32 -5.53 -42.05
N VAL A 360 -38.24 -4.78 -42.26
CA VAL A 360 -38.25 -3.48 -42.93
C VAL A 360 -37.68 -3.66 -44.33
N THR A 361 -38.44 -3.20 -45.31
CA THR A 361 -37.99 -3.08 -46.70
C THR A 361 -37.64 -1.63 -47.01
N VAL A 362 -36.39 -1.39 -47.45
CA VAL A 362 -35.91 -0.05 -47.80
C VAL A 362 -35.80 0.06 -49.32
N GLY A 363 -36.47 1.06 -49.88
CA GLY A 363 -36.42 1.38 -51.32
C GLY A 363 -35.79 2.75 -51.58
N ASN A 364 -35.87 3.23 -52.82
CA ASN A 364 -35.44 4.57 -53.22
C ASN A 364 -36.36 5.62 -52.56
N GLY A 365 -35.86 6.35 -51.57
CA GLY A 365 -36.56 7.46 -50.89
C GLY A 365 -37.54 7.04 -49.81
N THR A 366 -37.95 5.78 -49.70
CA THR A 366 -38.92 5.31 -48.71
C THR A 366 -38.54 3.99 -48.09
N ALA A 367 -39.10 3.71 -46.91
CA ALA A 367 -39.03 2.41 -46.25
C ALA A 367 -40.42 2.01 -45.76
N LYS A 368 -40.67 0.71 -45.62
CA LYS A 368 -41.94 0.18 -45.16
C LYS A 368 -41.79 -1.09 -44.32
N CYS A 369 -42.78 -1.34 -43.46
CA CYS A 369 -42.95 -2.62 -42.80
C CYS A 369 -44.42 -3.03 -42.81
N THR A 370 -44.68 -4.32 -42.77
CA THR A 370 -46.05 -4.85 -42.71
C THR A 370 -46.17 -5.80 -41.53
N ALA A 371 -47.17 -5.54 -40.71
CA ALA A 371 -47.63 -6.47 -39.67
C ALA A 371 -48.79 -7.32 -40.20
N THR A 372 -48.73 -8.60 -39.99
CA THR A 372 -49.72 -9.57 -40.46
C THR A 372 -50.35 -10.33 -39.29
N ALA A 373 -51.42 -11.12 -39.55
CA ALA A 373 -52.13 -11.88 -38.56
C ALA A 373 -52.65 -11.01 -37.40
N LEU A 374 -53.20 -9.85 -37.74
CA LEU A 374 -53.84 -8.93 -36.83
C LEU A 374 -55.35 -9.23 -36.71
N GLN A 375 -55.97 -8.82 -35.63
CA GLN A 375 -57.45 -8.93 -35.45
C GLN A 375 -58.14 -7.79 -36.19
N SER A 376 -59.26 -8.11 -36.83
CA SER A 376 -60.12 -7.15 -37.52
C SER A 376 -60.71 -6.11 -36.53
N GLY A 377 -60.78 -4.85 -36.97
CA GLY A 377 -61.36 -3.76 -36.17
C GLY A 377 -60.57 -3.38 -34.92
N SER A 378 -59.33 -3.77 -34.82
CA SER A 378 -58.50 -3.58 -33.64
C SER A 378 -57.43 -2.53 -33.82
N ALA A 379 -57.08 -1.81 -32.73
CA ALA A 379 -56.01 -0.78 -32.73
C ALA A 379 -54.63 -1.39 -32.43
N TYR A 380 -53.65 -1.06 -33.24
CA TYR A 380 -52.27 -1.49 -33.03
C TYR A 380 -51.34 -0.29 -32.94
N LYS A 381 -50.36 -0.36 -32.02
CA LYS A 381 -49.31 0.64 -31.91
C LYS A 381 -48.04 0.13 -32.60
N PHE A 382 -47.45 0.99 -33.36
CA PHE A 382 -46.13 0.75 -34.00
C PHE A 382 -45.13 1.72 -33.50
N ARG A 383 -43.86 1.26 -33.43
CA ARG A 383 -42.73 2.14 -33.19
C ARG A 383 -41.59 1.83 -34.15
N MET A 384 -40.92 2.87 -34.63
CA MET A 384 -39.80 2.77 -35.51
C MET A 384 -38.68 3.70 -35.06
N LYS A 385 -37.46 3.30 -35.34
CA LYS A 385 -36.28 4.16 -35.20
C LYS A 385 -35.29 3.87 -36.33
N GLY A 386 -34.62 4.93 -36.81
CA GLY A 386 -33.48 4.82 -37.70
C GLY A 386 -32.19 4.60 -36.97
N TYR A 387 -31.17 4.11 -37.66
CA TYR A 387 -29.81 4.09 -37.13
C TYR A 387 -28.79 4.43 -38.19
N LYS A 388 -27.64 4.97 -37.75
CA LYS A 388 -26.43 5.21 -38.57
C LYS A 388 -25.29 4.38 -38.02
N LYS A 389 -24.48 3.81 -38.91
CA LYS A 389 -23.23 3.17 -38.53
C LYS A 389 -22.09 4.20 -38.50
N SER A 390 -21.26 4.14 -37.50
CA SER A 390 -20.08 4.98 -37.36
C SER A 390 -18.91 4.08 -36.95
N GLY A 391 -18.21 3.53 -37.94
CA GLY A 391 -17.27 2.44 -37.72
C GLY A 391 -17.98 1.17 -37.20
N GLU A 392 -17.56 0.63 -36.10
CA GLU A 392 -18.21 -0.52 -35.44
C GLU A 392 -19.43 -0.13 -34.58
N ASP A 393 -19.64 1.14 -34.33
CA ASP A 393 -20.70 1.65 -33.48
C ASP A 393 -22.00 1.89 -34.24
N THR A 394 -23.14 1.76 -33.57
CA THR A 394 -24.46 2.04 -34.12
C THR A 394 -25.19 3.12 -33.31
N LEU A 395 -25.48 4.25 -33.94
CA LEU A 395 -26.21 5.37 -33.36
C LEU A 395 -27.68 5.29 -33.73
N TYR A 396 -28.56 5.28 -32.76
CA TYR A 396 -30.01 5.17 -32.95
C TYR A 396 -30.69 6.53 -32.85
N SER A 397 -31.78 6.71 -33.61
CA SER A 397 -32.70 7.83 -33.39
C SER A 397 -33.60 7.57 -32.19
N ILE A 398 -34.34 8.57 -31.75
CA ILE A 398 -35.50 8.39 -30.87
C ILE A 398 -36.58 7.61 -31.64
N TYR A 399 -37.44 6.92 -30.87
CA TYR A 399 -38.57 6.20 -31.49
C TYR A 399 -39.63 7.18 -31.99
N SER A 400 -40.14 6.89 -33.21
CA SER A 400 -41.39 7.46 -33.74
C SER A 400 -42.52 6.45 -33.49
N TYR A 401 -43.67 6.93 -33.10
CA TYR A 401 -44.84 6.11 -32.77
C TYR A 401 -46.03 6.46 -33.69
N ILE A 402 -46.79 5.46 -34.09
CA ILE A 402 -48.05 5.63 -34.80
C ILE A 402 -49.01 4.56 -34.33
N SER A 403 -50.28 4.89 -34.25
CA SER A 403 -51.38 3.94 -34.01
C SER A 403 -52.27 3.83 -35.26
N VAL A 404 -52.62 2.60 -35.63
CA VAL A 404 -53.44 2.32 -36.81
C VAL A 404 -54.44 1.23 -36.46
N ASN A 405 -55.71 1.39 -36.93
CA ASN A 405 -56.74 0.38 -36.79
C ASN A 405 -56.79 -0.49 -38.02
N THR A 406 -57.00 -1.80 -37.86
CA THR A 406 -57.36 -2.71 -38.92
C THR A 406 -58.82 -2.42 -39.34
N LEU A 407 -59.18 -2.75 -40.62
CA LEU A 407 -60.54 -2.64 -41.09
C LEU A 407 -61.42 -3.67 -40.40
N LYS A 408 -62.73 -3.36 -40.31
CA LYS A 408 -63.78 -4.26 -39.79
C LYS A 408 -64.11 -5.36 -40.76
#